data_4f6179fae592b29307cd600fc57f180f
#
_entry.id   4f6179fae592b29307cd600fc57f180f
#
_cell.length_a   1.000
_cell.length_b   1.000
_cell.length_c   1.000
_cell.angle_alpha   90.00
_cell.angle_beta   90.00
_cell.angle_gamma   90.00
#
_symmetry.space_group_name_H-M   'P 1'
#
loop_
_entity.id
_entity.type
_entity.pdbx_description
1 polymer ?
#
loop_
_entity_poly.entity_id
_entity_poly.type
_entity_poly.pdbx_seq_one_letter_code
_entity_poly.pdbx_strand_id
1 'polypeptide(L)'
;MIRFFLSLLSFLIFIGCQNSPLSSIHDAETAKVTLALVSQLGPRSATLSWECSSSQPGSVVYGKGGIESVATSLENSKLHSMTLQNLESNTDYIAYVFCSNSIENIQGVPLVFKTWVSDFPNRTRGLWVVGGIGADANPVSQIDFFDPVTSTWYPAVTSVPTPRAFANIVSHKEKIYIIGGLEKQAGVYVASKKTEVYDPYTDQWKTLADMPTANQGGVIASVGEEIFIIAGTTTTDMTTGTVLNTVSRFYPGIGPTGIWQSYTSLTAIFSRVDMSGCGLNGSILFTGGRFTNDGSAQSTSDAYVPSINSTSSAGEPAINLARHGAGSACVKPLNSDPYPTDSEWFAIIGGSTGTSTLQPVGSITTSNRTDFFQIGSGAFTIGPILPASVYFPGVQASYETRKLFVFGGASALNIPTDSVYAIGIQNPIASTWSLESQKMPRARYSHKVIRIDR
;
A
#
# COMPACT_ATOMS: atom_id res chain seq x y z
N MET A 1 -5.35 -24.59 -37.33
CA MET A 1 -5.66 -25.90 -37.95
C MET A 1 -4.43 -26.78 -37.74
N ILE A 2 -4.32 -27.44 -36.60
CA ILE A 2 -3.23 -28.39 -36.32
C ILE A 2 -3.90 -29.71 -36.00
N ARG A 3 -3.64 -30.67 -36.85
CA ARG A 3 -4.15 -32.05 -36.78
C ARG A 3 -3.32 -32.84 -35.80
N PHE A 4 -3.96 -33.42 -34.79
CA PHE A 4 -3.39 -34.52 -34.00
C PHE A 4 -3.38 -35.81 -34.82
N PHE A 5 -2.22 -36.42 -34.94
CA PHE A 5 -2.08 -37.79 -35.38
C PHE A 5 -2.10 -38.73 -34.18
N LEU A 6 -3.16 -39.50 -34.02
CA LEU A 6 -3.17 -40.69 -33.21
C LEU A 6 -2.58 -41.84 -34.05
N SER A 7 -1.52 -42.47 -33.60
CA SER A 7 -1.09 -43.79 -34.05
C SER A 7 -1.45 -44.85 -33.01
N LEU A 8 -2.43 -45.65 -33.31
CA LEU A 8 -2.70 -46.92 -32.63
C LEU A 8 -1.54 -47.88 -32.89
N LEU A 9 -0.98 -48.47 -31.85
CA LEU A 9 -0.24 -49.73 -31.97
C LEU A 9 -0.79 -50.72 -30.94
N SER A 10 -1.50 -51.70 -31.45
CA SER A 10 -2.00 -52.86 -30.72
C SER A 10 -0.85 -53.83 -30.48
N PHE A 11 -0.69 -54.33 -29.26
CA PHE A 11 -0.06 -55.62 -29.01
C PHE A 11 -0.83 -56.39 -27.93
N LEU A 12 -1.26 -57.55 -28.36
CA LEU A 12 -1.92 -58.57 -27.54
C LEU A 12 -0.88 -59.44 -26.82
N ILE A 13 -1.39 -60.14 -25.77
CA ILE A 13 -0.96 -61.43 -25.20
C ILE A 13 -0.05 -61.28 -23.99
N PHE A 14 -0.26 -61.94 -22.85
CA PHE A 14 -0.80 -63.21 -22.44
C PHE A 14 -1.16 -63.24 -20.95
N ILE A 15 -2.06 -64.14 -20.62
CA ILE A 15 -2.63 -64.47 -19.34
C ILE A 15 -1.61 -65.11 -18.38
N GLY A 16 -1.56 -64.64 -17.13
CA GLY A 16 -0.99 -65.33 -16.02
C GLY A 16 -1.77 -64.95 -14.75
N CYS A 17 -2.70 -65.80 -14.34
CA CYS A 17 -3.35 -65.69 -13.04
C CYS A 17 -2.35 -65.98 -11.94
N GLN A 18 -2.08 -64.98 -11.06
CA GLN A 18 -1.71 -65.23 -9.70
C GLN A 18 -2.54 -64.31 -8.79
N ASN A 19 -3.30 -64.94 -7.88
CA ASN A 19 -4.05 -64.29 -6.83
C ASN A 19 -3.06 -63.58 -5.90
N SER A 20 -3.02 -62.24 -5.96
CA SER A 20 -2.51 -61.43 -4.90
C SER A 20 -3.67 -60.64 -4.30
N PRO A 21 -3.71 -60.40 -2.99
CA PRO A 21 -4.83 -59.71 -2.37
C PRO A 21 -4.92 -58.29 -2.92
N LEU A 22 -6.13 -57.88 -3.27
CA LEU A 22 -6.48 -56.51 -3.62
C LEU A 22 -6.01 -55.58 -2.48
N SER A 23 -4.84 -55.01 -2.63
CA SER A 23 -4.53 -53.76 -1.96
C SER A 23 -5.48 -52.73 -2.55
N SER A 24 -6.31 -52.15 -1.73
CA SER A 24 -7.15 -51.01 -2.08
C SER A 24 -6.24 -49.96 -2.75
N ILE A 25 -6.39 -49.82 -4.06
CA ILE A 25 -5.86 -48.64 -4.76
C ILE A 25 -6.70 -47.50 -4.17
N HIS A 26 -6.18 -46.82 -3.18
CA HIS A 26 -6.59 -45.46 -2.89
C HIS A 26 -6.25 -44.70 -4.17
N ASP A 27 -7.25 -44.36 -4.95
CA ASP A 27 -7.14 -43.31 -5.95
C ASP A 27 -6.63 -42.10 -5.18
N ALA A 28 -5.35 -41.78 -5.36
CA ALA A 28 -4.79 -40.56 -4.79
C ALA A 28 -5.59 -39.41 -5.41
N GLU A 29 -6.48 -38.85 -4.63
CA GLU A 29 -7.32 -37.74 -5.06
C GLU A 29 -6.39 -36.67 -5.58
N THR A 30 -6.43 -36.43 -6.91
CA THR A 30 -5.56 -35.45 -7.54
C THR A 30 -5.83 -34.08 -6.92
N ALA A 31 -4.81 -33.46 -6.38
CA ALA A 31 -4.93 -32.15 -5.76
C ALA A 31 -5.56 -31.15 -6.73
N LYS A 32 -6.53 -30.39 -6.25
CA LYS A 32 -7.27 -29.39 -7.04
C LYS A 32 -6.83 -27.99 -6.65
N VAL A 33 -6.83 -27.09 -7.62
CA VAL A 33 -6.66 -25.64 -7.35
C VAL A 33 -7.93 -25.13 -6.69
N THR A 34 -7.81 -24.58 -5.49
CA THR A 34 -8.93 -24.04 -4.69
C THR A 34 -9.07 -22.53 -4.81
N LEU A 35 -7.96 -21.85 -5.09
CA LEU A 35 -7.90 -20.41 -5.34
C LEU A 35 -6.81 -20.14 -6.37
N ALA A 36 -7.04 -19.22 -7.30
CA ALA A 36 -6.02 -18.73 -8.22
C ALA A 36 -6.24 -17.24 -8.53
N LEU A 37 -5.15 -16.48 -8.58
CA LEU A 37 -5.21 -15.06 -8.91
C LEU A 37 -3.90 -14.57 -9.54
N VAL A 38 -3.98 -13.48 -10.29
CA VAL A 38 -2.81 -12.68 -10.67
C VAL A 38 -2.51 -11.74 -9.51
N SER A 39 -1.46 -12.02 -8.75
CA SER A 39 -1.12 -11.28 -7.54
C SER A 39 -0.28 -10.04 -7.81
N GLN A 40 0.47 -10.05 -8.91
CA GLN A 40 1.31 -8.93 -9.33
C GLN A 40 1.35 -8.86 -10.85
N LEU A 41 1.41 -7.65 -11.41
CA LEU A 41 1.46 -7.46 -12.85
C LEU A 41 2.44 -6.33 -13.19
N GLY A 42 3.29 -6.56 -14.16
CA GLY A 42 4.28 -5.60 -14.65
C GLY A 42 4.22 -5.46 -16.17
N PRO A 43 5.08 -4.60 -16.76
CA PRO A 43 5.14 -4.45 -18.21
C PRO A 43 5.70 -5.68 -18.92
N ARG A 44 6.53 -6.47 -18.24
CA ARG A 44 7.18 -7.66 -18.78
C ARG A 44 7.16 -8.84 -17.82
N SER A 45 6.32 -8.78 -16.79
CA SER A 45 6.19 -9.82 -15.78
C SER A 45 4.75 -9.95 -15.29
N ALA A 46 4.42 -11.12 -14.76
CA ALA A 46 3.18 -11.38 -14.04
C ALA A 46 3.47 -12.40 -12.93
N THR A 47 3.02 -12.15 -11.72
CA THR A 47 3.08 -13.13 -10.64
C THR A 47 1.71 -13.75 -10.47
N LEU A 48 1.66 -15.07 -10.61
CA LEU A 48 0.48 -15.89 -10.41
C LEU A 48 0.59 -16.54 -9.03
N SER A 49 -0.47 -16.48 -8.24
CA SER A 49 -0.54 -17.13 -6.94
C SER A 49 -1.75 -18.04 -6.89
N TRP A 50 -1.59 -19.27 -6.36
CA TRP A 50 -2.68 -20.22 -6.25
C TRP A 50 -2.54 -21.12 -5.04
N GLU A 51 -3.65 -21.66 -4.60
CA GLU A 51 -3.75 -22.60 -3.50
C GLU A 51 -4.21 -23.96 -3.99
N CYS A 52 -3.60 -25.02 -3.46
CA CYS A 52 -3.91 -26.40 -3.73
C CYS A 52 -4.65 -27.07 -2.53
N SER A 53 -5.56 -27.99 -2.78
CA SER A 53 -6.29 -28.75 -1.74
C SER A 53 -5.36 -29.57 -0.85
N SER A 54 -4.18 -29.98 -1.38
CA SER A 54 -3.11 -30.68 -0.64
C SER A 54 -1.76 -30.20 -1.11
N SER A 55 -0.69 -30.47 -0.31
CA SER A 55 0.68 -30.11 -0.68
C SER A 55 1.15 -30.94 -1.87
N GLN A 56 1.42 -30.26 -2.98
CA GLN A 56 1.86 -30.84 -4.27
C GLN A 56 2.86 -29.87 -4.93
N PRO A 57 3.60 -30.30 -5.97
CA PRO A 57 4.27 -29.38 -6.86
C PRO A 57 3.26 -28.51 -7.62
N GLY A 58 3.70 -27.34 -8.07
CA GLY A 58 2.87 -26.43 -8.85
C GLY A 58 3.40 -26.23 -10.26
N SER A 59 2.51 -26.02 -11.23
CA SER A 59 2.89 -25.68 -12.61
C SER A 59 2.03 -24.58 -13.18
N VAL A 60 2.60 -23.85 -14.12
CA VAL A 60 1.91 -22.82 -14.90
C VAL A 60 2.23 -23.07 -16.37
N VAL A 61 1.20 -23.08 -17.22
CA VAL A 61 1.36 -22.96 -18.67
C VAL A 61 0.75 -21.64 -19.11
N TYR A 62 1.39 -20.95 -20.03
CA TYR A 62 0.94 -19.61 -20.43
C TYR A 62 1.33 -19.27 -21.86
N GLY A 63 0.66 -18.28 -22.42
CA GLY A 63 0.98 -17.73 -23.74
C GLY A 63 0.03 -16.64 -24.18
N LYS A 64 0.33 -16.01 -25.32
CA LYS A 64 -0.48 -15.00 -26.00
C LYS A 64 -1.21 -15.63 -27.20
N GLY A 65 -2.50 -15.89 -27.05
CA GLY A 65 -3.30 -16.55 -28.11
C GLY A 65 -3.21 -18.08 -28.16
N GLY A 66 -2.45 -18.71 -27.24
CA GLY A 66 -2.29 -20.13 -27.03
C GLY A 66 -1.27 -20.43 -25.97
N ILE A 67 -1.04 -21.74 -25.70
CA ILE A 67 -0.01 -22.15 -24.75
C ILE A 67 1.34 -22.18 -25.47
N GLU A 68 2.29 -21.38 -25.01
CA GLU A 68 3.61 -21.20 -25.61
C GLU A 68 4.74 -21.59 -24.67
N SER A 69 4.51 -21.54 -23.35
CA SER A 69 5.53 -21.74 -22.33
C SER A 69 5.00 -22.50 -21.12
N VAL A 70 5.89 -23.20 -20.44
CA VAL A 70 5.63 -23.95 -19.20
C VAL A 70 6.63 -23.53 -18.15
N ALA A 71 6.17 -23.28 -16.94
CA ALA A 71 7.00 -23.07 -15.75
C ALA A 71 6.52 -24.02 -14.64
N THR A 72 7.47 -24.64 -13.93
CA THR A 72 7.17 -25.61 -12.87
C THR A 72 7.93 -25.29 -11.59
N SER A 73 7.28 -25.50 -10.45
CA SER A 73 7.91 -25.52 -9.13
C SER A 73 7.94 -26.96 -8.63
N LEU A 74 9.10 -27.46 -8.29
CA LEU A 74 9.27 -28.81 -7.73
C LEU A 74 8.99 -28.86 -6.21
N GLU A 75 8.76 -27.72 -5.61
CA GLU A 75 8.49 -27.62 -4.18
C GLU A 75 7.06 -28.05 -3.85
N ASN A 76 6.92 -29.01 -2.94
CA ASN A 76 5.62 -29.44 -2.44
C ASN A 76 5.07 -28.41 -1.46
N SER A 77 4.06 -27.66 -1.88
CA SER A 77 3.39 -26.64 -1.08
C SER A 77 1.87 -26.67 -1.33
N LYS A 78 1.10 -26.14 -0.40
CA LYS A 78 -0.31 -25.80 -0.64
C LYS A 78 -0.44 -24.43 -1.30
N LEU A 79 0.47 -23.50 -0.99
CA LEU A 79 0.47 -22.16 -1.55
C LEU A 79 1.63 -22.04 -2.53
N HIS A 80 1.30 -21.64 -3.74
CA HIS A 80 2.25 -21.42 -4.81
C HIS A 80 2.25 -19.96 -5.23
N SER A 81 3.43 -19.46 -5.58
CA SER A 81 3.62 -18.18 -6.22
C SER A 81 4.70 -18.29 -7.28
N MET A 82 4.40 -17.88 -8.50
CA MET A 82 5.33 -17.97 -9.63
C MET A 82 5.31 -16.70 -10.44
N THR A 83 6.48 -16.10 -10.63
CA THR A 83 6.65 -14.91 -11.46
C THR A 83 7.09 -15.31 -12.86
N LEU A 84 6.20 -15.05 -13.84
CA LEU A 84 6.51 -15.13 -15.25
C LEU A 84 7.30 -13.90 -15.66
N GLN A 85 8.40 -14.09 -16.39
CA GLN A 85 9.30 -13.02 -16.80
C GLN A 85 9.47 -12.97 -18.32
N ASN A 86 10.04 -11.88 -18.83
CA ASN A 86 10.29 -11.66 -20.25
C ASN A 86 9.02 -11.70 -21.12
N LEU A 87 7.88 -11.35 -20.55
CA LEU A 87 6.64 -11.18 -21.29
C LEU A 87 6.73 -9.95 -22.21
N GLU A 88 5.91 -9.93 -23.24
CA GLU A 88 5.74 -8.72 -24.06
C GLU A 88 4.85 -7.73 -23.33
N SER A 89 5.16 -6.44 -23.44
CA SER A 89 4.37 -5.37 -22.84
C SER A 89 3.07 -5.12 -23.60
N ASN A 90 2.06 -4.58 -22.91
CA ASN A 90 0.73 -4.26 -23.46
C ASN A 90 0.06 -5.45 -24.19
N THR A 91 0.32 -6.67 -23.72
CA THR A 91 -0.06 -7.91 -24.39
C THR A 91 -0.97 -8.73 -23.51
N ASP A 92 -2.05 -9.25 -24.11
CA ASP A 92 -2.99 -10.13 -23.44
C ASP A 92 -2.41 -11.55 -23.36
N TYR A 93 -2.45 -12.13 -22.16
CA TYR A 93 -1.99 -13.48 -21.86
C TYR A 93 -3.11 -14.32 -21.25
N ILE A 94 -3.09 -15.60 -21.55
CA ILE A 94 -3.81 -16.60 -20.80
C ILE A 94 -2.80 -17.53 -20.13
N ALA A 95 -3.05 -17.85 -18.87
CA ALA A 95 -2.28 -18.84 -18.13
C ALA A 95 -3.21 -19.85 -17.48
N TYR A 96 -2.73 -21.06 -17.29
CA TYR A 96 -3.42 -22.09 -16.51
C TYR A 96 -2.49 -22.53 -15.38
N VAL A 97 -2.99 -22.54 -14.15
CA VAL A 97 -2.26 -23.01 -12.97
C VAL A 97 -2.73 -24.41 -12.57
N PHE A 98 -1.80 -25.21 -12.08
CA PHE A 98 -2.01 -26.61 -11.74
C PHE A 98 -1.39 -26.94 -10.39
N CYS A 99 -2.01 -27.89 -9.68
CA CYS A 99 -1.46 -28.51 -8.47
C CYS A 99 -0.77 -29.83 -8.82
N SER A 100 0.17 -29.78 -9.76
CA SER A 100 0.96 -30.91 -10.24
C SER A 100 2.16 -30.41 -11.04
N ASN A 101 3.22 -31.20 -11.10
CA ASN A 101 4.33 -31.01 -12.04
C ASN A 101 4.08 -31.67 -13.41
N SER A 102 3.04 -32.49 -13.52
CA SER A 102 2.55 -33.07 -14.77
C SER A 102 1.26 -32.40 -15.17
N ILE A 103 1.20 -31.85 -16.36
CA ILE A 103 0.04 -31.14 -16.92
C ILE A 103 -0.82 -32.06 -17.81
N GLU A 104 -0.42 -33.32 -17.96
CA GLU A 104 -1.16 -34.29 -18.73
C GLU A 104 -2.42 -34.74 -18.00
N ASN A 105 -3.56 -34.72 -18.71
CA ASN A 105 -4.87 -35.13 -18.22
C ASN A 105 -5.41 -34.41 -16.97
N ILE A 106 -4.88 -33.22 -16.65
CA ILE A 106 -5.34 -32.40 -15.52
C ILE A 106 -5.94 -31.10 -16.08
N GLN A 107 -7.08 -30.70 -15.52
CA GLN A 107 -7.70 -29.42 -15.85
C GLN A 107 -7.07 -28.30 -15.03
N GLY A 108 -6.36 -27.37 -15.69
CA GLY A 108 -5.84 -26.17 -15.06
C GLY A 108 -6.91 -25.10 -14.84
N VAL A 109 -6.70 -24.24 -13.87
CA VAL A 109 -7.55 -23.06 -13.64
C VAL A 109 -7.02 -21.89 -14.48
N PRO A 110 -7.87 -21.34 -15.38
CA PRO A 110 -7.45 -20.25 -16.27
C PRO A 110 -7.35 -18.93 -15.51
N LEU A 111 -6.31 -18.17 -15.84
CA LEU A 111 -6.09 -16.78 -15.44
C LEU A 111 -5.84 -15.96 -16.71
N VAL A 112 -6.58 -14.89 -16.91
CA VAL A 112 -6.41 -13.96 -18.02
C VAL A 112 -5.88 -12.65 -17.46
N PHE A 113 -4.84 -12.12 -18.09
CA PHE A 113 -4.26 -10.85 -17.70
C PHE A 113 -3.64 -10.13 -18.91
N LYS A 114 -3.52 -8.82 -18.79
CA LYS A 114 -2.81 -7.99 -19.76
C LYS A 114 -1.61 -7.35 -19.10
N THR A 115 -0.42 -7.58 -19.66
CA THR A 115 0.79 -6.88 -19.23
C THR A 115 0.68 -5.39 -19.51
N TRP A 116 1.41 -4.59 -18.76
CA TRP A 116 1.35 -3.14 -18.94
C TRP A 116 2.09 -2.68 -20.17
N VAL A 117 1.82 -1.41 -20.53
CA VAL A 117 2.54 -0.74 -21.60
C VAL A 117 3.99 -0.55 -21.15
N SER A 118 4.98 -0.87 -22.00
CA SER A 118 6.41 -0.73 -21.66
C SER A 118 6.79 0.72 -21.29
N ASP A 119 6.12 1.66 -21.93
CA ASP A 119 6.17 3.06 -21.57
C ASP A 119 5.10 3.37 -20.53
N PHE A 120 5.22 2.75 -19.34
CA PHE A 120 4.48 3.18 -18.17
C PHE A 120 4.86 4.66 -17.96
N PRO A 121 4.03 5.60 -18.49
CA PRO A 121 4.50 6.95 -18.64
C PRO A 121 4.61 7.57 -17.26
N ASN A 122 5.81 7.99 -16.94
CA ASN A 122 6.04 8.85 -15.80
C ASN A 122 5.77 8.23 -14.43
N ARG A 123 6.36 7.07 -14.14
CA ARG A 123 6.40 6.48 -12.78
C ARG A 123 6.76 7.50 -11.69
N THR A 124 7.48 8.56 -12.07
CA THR A 124 7.89 9.66 -11.21
C THR A 124 6.90 10.83 -11.15
N ARG A 125 5.92 10.90 -12.05
CA ARG A 125 4.92 12.00 -12.07
C ARG A 125 3.55 11.56 -11.61
N GLY A 126 3.29 10.27 -11.58
CA GLY A 126 2.02 9.71 -11.15
C GLY A 126 1.94 9.51 -9.64
N LEU A 127 0.74 9.19 -9.20
CA LEU A 127 0.39 9.05 -7.80
C LEU A 127 0.11 7.57 -7.49
N TRP A 128 0.89 7.00 -6.59
CA TRP A 128 0.81 5.60 -6.17
C TRP A 128 -0.10 5.46 -4.96
N VAL A 129 -1.19 4.72 -5.08
CA VAL A 129 -2.16 4.48 -3.99
C VAL A 129 -1.86 3.14 -3.34
N VAL A 130 -1.39 3.16 -2.09
CA VAL A 130 -0.76 2.02 -1.43
C VAL A 130 -1.45 1.65 -0.13
N GLY A 131 -1.77 0.37 0.05
CA GLY A 131 -2.32 -0.19 1.29
C GLY A 131 -3.76 0.23 1.57
N GLY A 132 -4.10 0.28 2.85
CA GLY A 132 -5.42 0.64 3.36
C GLY A 132 -6.33 -0.55 3.61
N ILE A 133 -7.58 -0.26 3.96
CA ILE A 133 -8.66 -1.23 4.20
C ILE A 133 -9.70 -1.08 3.09
N GLY A 134 -10.05 -2.19 2.46
CA GLY A 134 -11.07 -2.27 1.42
C GLY A 134 -12.50 -2.42 1.99
N ALA A 135 -13.47 -2.48 1.08
CA ALA A 135 -14.88 -2.65 1.43
C ALA A 135 -15.19 -4.00 2.10
N ASP A 136 -14.32 -4.98 1.94
CA ASP A 136 -14.38 -6.30 2.58
C ASP A 136 -13.75 -6.33 3.99
N ALA A 137 -13.38 -5.16 4.51
CA ALA A 137 -12.68 -4.99 5.79
C ALA A 137 -11.35 -5.77 5.86
N ASN A 138 -10.67 -5.96 4.72
CA ASN A 138 -9.34 -6.56 4.65
C ASN A 138 -8.30 -5.53 4.22
N PRO A 139 -7.02 -5.70 4.63
CA PRO A 139 -5.93 -4.92 4.09
C PRO A 139 -5.79 -5.13 2.58
N VAL A 140 -5.71 -4.04 1.83
CA VAL A 140 -5.59 -4.08 0.37
C VAL A 140 -4.14 -4.35 -0.02
N SER A 141 -3.92 -5.43 -0.78
CA SER A 141 -2.58 -5.77 -1.30
C SER A 141 -2.23 -5.00 -2.55
N GLN A 142 -3.21 -4.75 -3.44
CA GLN A 142 -2.98 -4.11 -4.72
C GLN A 142 -2.61 -2.65 -4.57
N ILE A 143 -1.56 -2.25 -5.28
CA ILE A 143 -1.17 -0.86 -5.48
C ILE A 143 -1.78 -0.40 -6.80
N ASP A 144 -2.50 0.70 -6.77
CA ASP A 144 -3.04 1.36 -7.96
C ASP A 144 -2.22 2.62 -8.27
N PHE A 145 -2.11 2.94 -9.54
CA PHE A 145 -1.40 4.13 -9.99
C PHE A 145 -2.35 5.05 -10.75
N PHE A 146 -2.27 6.33 -10.45
CA PHE A 146 -3.03 7.38 -11.12
C PHE A 146 -2.09 8.33 -11.85
N ASP A 147 -2.29 8.50 -13.16
CA ASP A 147 -1.66 9.57 -13.92
C ASP A 147 -2.56 10.82 -13.89
N PRO A 148 -2.18 11.86 -13.15
CA PRO A 148 -3.01 13.05 -13.01
C PRO A 148 -3.05 13.92 -14.26
N VAL A 149 -2.09 13.77 -15.18
CA VAL A 149 -2.04 14.56 -16.44
C VAL A 149 -3.08 14.04 -17.43
N THR A 150 -3.18 12.72 -17.56
CA THR A 150 -4.16 12.08 -18.47
C THR A 150 -5.44 11.68 -17.77
N SER A 151 -5.52 11.85 -16.45
CA SER A 151 -6.60 11.38 -15.58
C SER A 151 -6.89 9.88 -15.76
N THR A 152 -5.83 9.08 -15.92
CA THR A 152 -5.93 7.65 -16.21
C THR A 152 -5.49 6.81 -15.01
N TRP A 153 -6.29 5.79 -14.68
CA TRP A 153 -5.95 4.78 -13.69
C TRP A 153 -5.27 3.56 -14.31
N TYR A 154 -4.25 3.08 -13.63
CA TYR A 154 -3.60 1.80 -13.88
C TYR A 154 -3.79 0.93 -12.63
N PRO A 155 -4.81 0.05 -12.63
CA PRO A 155 -5.16 -0.74 -11.45
C PRO A 155 -4.19 -1.91 -11.24
N ALA A 156 -3.93 -2.25 -9.98
CA ALA A 156 -3.14 -3.41 -9.57
C ALA A 156 -1.75 -3.48 -10.25
N VAL A 157 -1.08 -2.32 -10.29
CA VAL A 157 0.25 -2.19 -10.90
C VAL A 157 1.30 -3.09 -10.27
N THR A 158 1.17 -3.37 -8.99
CA THR A 158 1.89 -4.37 -8.23
C THR A 158 1.08 -4.73 -6.99
N SER A 159 1.55 -5.67 -6.19
CA SER A 159 0.92 -6.03 -4.92
C SER A 159 1.94 -6.05 -3.79
N VAL A 160 1.55 -5.49 -2.66
CA VAL A 160 2.35 -5.55 -1.43
C VAL A 160 2.46 -7.01 -0.99
N PRO A 161 3.67 -7.55 -0.77
CA PRO A 161 3.84 -8.95 -0.36
C PRO A 161 3.14 -9.27 0.96
N THR A 162 3.16 -8.31 1.91
CA THR A 162 2.39 -8.42 3.15
C THR A 162 1.37 -7.28 3.23
N PRO A 163 0.08 -7.53 2.91
CA PRO A 163 -0.95 -6.50 2.95
C PRO A 163 -1.15 -5.93 4.36
N ARG A 164 -1.15 -4.61 4.48
CA ARG A 164 -1.24 -3.93 5.77
C ARG A 164 -2.09 -2.67 5.69
N ALA A 165 -2.90 -2.48 6.74
CA ALA A 165 -3.61 -1.22 7.00
C ALA A 165 -2.79 -0.33 7.94
N PHE A 166 -3.04 0.96 7.97
CA PHE A 166 -2.36 1.93 8.85
C PHE A 166 -0.84 1.86 8.79
N ALA A 167 -0.29 1.38 7.66
CA ALA A 167 1.14 1.30 7.45
C ALA A 167 1.75 2.69 7.30
N ASN A 168 2.97 2.83 7.78
CA ASN A 168 3.80 4.00 7.53
C ASN A 168 4.41 3.85 6.14
N ILE A 169 4.01 4.69 5.18
CA ILE A 169 4.40 4.58 3.77
C ILE A 169 5.02 5.89 3.31
N VAL A 170 6.18 5.81 2.68
CA VAL A 170 6.94 6.98 2.21
C VAL A 170 7.74 6.65 0.95
N SER A 171 7.94 7.66 0.10
CA SER A 171 8.97 7.63 -0.96
C SER A 171 10.33 8.01 -0.38
N HIS A 172 11.36 7.25 -0.72
CA HIS A 172 12.74 7.57 -0.41
C HIS A 172 13.64 7.07 -1.54
N LYS A 173 14.44 7.96 -2.13
CA LYS A 173 15.33 7.64 -3.25
C LYS A 173 14.64 6.81 -4.34
N GLU A 174 13.55 7.36 -4.85
CA GLU A 174 12.77 6.79 -5.96
C GLU A 174 12.12 5.42 -5.69
N LYS A 175 12.10 4.96 -4.43
CA LYS A 175 11.48 3.70 -3.99
C LYS A 175 10.37 3.95 -3.00
N ILE A 176 9.40 3.02 -2.93
CA ILE A 176 8.29 3.07 -2.00
C ILE A 176 8.56 2.13 -0.84
N TYR A 177 8.67 2.67 0.37
CA TYR A 177 8.86 1.93 1.61
C TYR A 177 7.52 1.76 2.33
N ILE A 178 7.23 0.55 2.76
CA ILE A 178 6.04 0.17 3.52
C ILE A 178 6.51 -0.44 4.84
N ILE A 179 6.21 0.25 5.94
CA ILE A 179 6.81 -0.02 7.24
C ILE A 179 5.73 -0.14 8.31
N GLY A 180 5.78 -1.21 9.10
CA GLY A 180 4.80 -1.44 10.17
C GLY A 180 3.37 -1.58 9.64
N GLY A 181 2.40 -1.05 10.36
CA GLY A 181 0.97 -1.16 10.08
C GLY A 181 0.31 -2.34 10.77
N LEU A 182 -0.92 -2.66 10.36
CA LEU A 182 -1.72 -3.76 10.86
C LEU A 182 -1.85 -4.86 9.79
N GLU A 183 -1.37 -6.05 10.10
CA GLU A 183 -1.65 -7.27 9.35
C GLU A 183 -2.93 -7.92 9.87
N LYS A 184 -3.67 -8.62 9.01
CA LYS A 184 -4.81 -9.42 9.44
C LYS A 184 -4.40 -10.89 9.49
N GLN A 185 -4.27 -11.44 10.69
CA GLN A 185 -3.84 -12.81 10.94
C GLN A 185 -5.00 -13.57 11.59
N ALA A 186 -5.45 -14.67 10.98
CA ALA A 186 -6.61 -15.44 11.45
C ALA A 186 -7.87 -14.58 11.77
N GLY A 187 -8.11 -13.54 10.96
CA GLY A 187 -9.24 -12.62 11.12
C GLY A 187 -9.01 -11.46 12.10
N VAL A 188 -7.91 -11.45 12.85
CA VAL A 188 -7.57 -10.42 13.84
C VAL A 188 -6.48 -9.50 13.31
N TYR A 189 -6.60 -8.21 13.58
CA TYR A 189 -5.55 -7.24 13.26
C TYR A 189 -4.42 -7.31 14.30
N VAL A 190 -3.17 -7.38 13.81
CA VAL A 190 -1.96 -7.44 14.64
C VAL A 190 -0.95 -6.41 14.12
N ALA A 191 -0.33 -5.67 15.04
CA ALA A 191 0.69 -4.69 14.66
C ALA A 191 1.96 -5.38 14.14
N SER A 192 2.48 -4.89 13.01
CA SER A 192 3.61 -5.45 12.28
C SER A 192 4.91 -4.71 12.57
N LYS A 193 6.03 -5.45 12.46
CA LYS A 193 7.40 -4.91 12.45
C LYS A 193 8.00 -4.83 11.05
N LYS A 194 7.35 -5.42 10.06
CA LYS A 194 7.90 -5.63 8.72
C LYS A 194 8.26 -4.33 8.03
N THR A 195 9.38 -4.36 7.33
CA THR A 195 9.84 -3.31 6.42
C THR A 195 9.98 -3.92 5.04
N GLU A 196 9.23 -3.41 4.08
CA GLU A 196 9.27 -3.82 2.69
C GLU A 196 9.51 -2.61 1.79
N VAL A 197 10.23 -2.80 0.72
CA VAL A 197 10.50 -1.75 -0.27
C VAL A 197 10.18 -2.24 -1.67
N TYR A 198 9.52 -1.40 -2.44
CA TYR A 198 9.25 -1.59 -3.84
C TYR A 198 10.09 -0.64 -4.68
N ASP A 199 10.74 -1.19 -5.69
CA ASP A 199 11.44 -0.43 -6.73
C ASP A 199 10.60 -0.40 -8.00
N PRO A 200 9.98 0.76 -8.33
CA PRO A 200 9.11 0.87 -9.51
C PRO A 200 9.85 0.75 -10.85
N TYR A 201 11.15 0.93 -10.87
CA TYR A 201 11.93 0.84 -12.12
C TYR A 201 12.24 -0.60 -12.50
N THR A 202 12.48 -1.43 -11.49
CA THR A 202 12.81 -2.84 -11.69
C THR A 202 11.62 -3.77 -11.50
N ASP A 203 10.49 -3.24 -11.00
CA ASP A 203 9.30 -3.99 -10.60
C ASP A 203 9.64 -5.09 -9.57
N GLN A 204 10.50 -4.73 -8.60
CA GLN A 204 10.99 -5.69 -7.60
C GLN A 204 10.61 -5.27 -6.19
N TRP A 205 10.20 -6.25 -5.41
CA TRP A 205 10.03 -6.15 -3.97
C TRP A 205 11.24 -6.69 -3.24
N LYS A 206 11.56 -6.06 -2.11
CA LYS A 206 12.58 -6.55 -1.19
C LYS A 206 12.12 -6.40 0.25
N THR A 207 12.31 -7.45 1.03
CA THR A 207 12.17 -7.40 2.50
C THR A 207 13.45 -6.84 3.10
N LEU A 208 13.31 -5.90 4.02
CA LEU A 208 14.40 -5.24 4.72
C LEU A 208 14.40 -5.65 6.21
N ALA A 209 15.31 -5.06 7.01
CA ALA A 209 15.35 -5.32 8.44
C ALA A 209 14.03 -4.91 9.12
N ASP A 210 13.50 -5.77 9.95
CA ASP A 210 12.31 -5.51 10.75
C ASP A 210 12.54 -4.39 11.76
N MET A 211 11.49 -3.61 12.04
CA MET A 211 11.51 -2.63 13.13
C MET A 211 11.80 -3.30 14.48
N PRO A 212 12.52 -2.65 15.39
CA PRO A 212 12.71 -3.17 16.75
C PRO A 212 11.38 -3.38 17.48
N THR A 213 10.44 -2.47 17.27
CA THR A 213 9.10 -2.48 17.88
C THR A 213 8.04 -2.33 16.80
N ALA A 214 6.98 -3.13 16.87
CA ALA A 214 5.83 -2.98 15.97
C ALA A 214 5.25 -1.56 16.07
N ASN A 215 4.81 -1.02 14.93
CA ASN A 215 4.30 0.36 14.88
C ASN A 215 3.17 0.50 13.86
N GLN A 216 2.12 1.19 14.23
CA GLN A 216 1.06 1.62 13.34
C GLN A 216 0.57 3.02 13.75
N GLY A 217 0.02 3.79 12.80
CA GLY A 217 -0.55 5.12 13.05
C GLY A 217 0.46 6.19 13.44
N GLY A 218 1.76 5.99 13.19
CA GLY A 218 2.81 6.98 13.34
C GLY A 218 2.86 7.99 12.19
N VAL A 219 3.67 9.04 12.36
CA VAL A 219 4.04 9.93 11.26
C VAL A 219 5.34 9.45 10.65
N ILE A 220 5.36 9.29 9.34
CA ILE A 220 6.55 8.90 8.59
C ILE A 220 7.03 10.01 7.68
N ALA A 221 8.34 10.20 7.61
CA ALA A 221 8.96 11.10 6.65
C ALA A 221 10.36 10.62 6.24
N SER A 222 10.73 10.95 5.01
CA SER A 222 12.09 10.84 4.50
C SER A 222 12.80 12.18 4.67
N VAL A 223 13.95 12.19 5.32
CA VAL A 223 14.79 13.39 5.50
C VAL A 223 16.25 13.02 5.24
N GLY A 224 16.85 13.63 4.22
CA GLY A 224 18.20 13.29 3.79
C GLY A 224 18.31 11.82 3.36
N GLU A 225 19.23 11.09 3.98
CA GLU A 225 19.52 9.68 3.67
C GLU A 225 18.68 8.68 4.48
N GLU A 226 17.68 9.15 5.23
CA GLU A 226 17.06 8.40 6.31
C GLU A 226 15.54 8.49 6.28
N ILE A 227 14.90 7.48 6.88
CA ILE A 227 13.46 7.43 7.09
C ILE A 227 13.18 7.46 8.59
N PHE A 228 12.28 8.34 8.99
CA PHE A 228 11.88 8.54 10.39
C PHE A 228 10.42 8.15 10.57
N ILE A 229 10.12 7.50 11.71
CA ILE A 229 8.75 7.25 12.17
C ILE A 229 8.63 7.83 13.57
N ILE A 230 7.66 8.72 13.76
CA ILE A 230 7.41 9.45 14.99
C ILE A 230 6.15 8.89 15.64
N ALA A 231 6.25 8.53 16.92
CA ALA A 231 5.15 8.04 17.74
C ALA A 231 4.42 6.83 17.12
N GLY A 232 3.10 6.74 17.23
CA GLY A 232 2.31 5.58 16.86
C GLY A 232 2.06 4.63 18.03
N THR A 233 1.55 3.43 17.75
CA THR A 233 1.23 2.43 18.79
C THR A 233 1.60 1.02 18.38
N THR A 234 1.81 0.16 19.39
CA THR A 234 2.12 -1.27 19.20
C THR A 234 0.89 -2.15 19.18
N THR A 235 -0.31 -1.62 19.39
CA THR A 235 -1.53 -2.40 19.63
C THR A 235 -2.71 -1.88 18.85
N THR A 236 -3.77 -2.69 18.81
CA THR A 236 -5.08 -2.34 18.25
C THR A 236 -6.01 -1.70 19.27
N ASP A 237 -5.77 -1.93 20.58
CA ASP A 237 -6.49 -1.27 21.68
C ASP A 237 -5.48 -0.42 22.46
N MET A 238 -5.61 0.89 22.38
CA MET A 238 -4.68 1.84 22.98
C MET A 238 -4.85 1.99 24.48
N THR A 239 -5.96 1.51 25.05
CA THR A 239 -6.15 1.51 26.53
C THR A 239 -5.30 0.46 27.22
N THR A 240 -4.99 -0.62 26.52
CA THR A 240 -4.19 -1.75 27.03
C THR A 240 -2.77 -1.76 26.49
N GLY A 241 -2.48 -0.95 25.49
CA GLY A 241 -1.23 -0.98 24.73
C GLY A 241 -0.27 0.17 25.02
N THR A 242 0.93 -0.02 24.52
CA THR A 242 1.98 1.00 24.61
C THR A 242 1.85 1.94 23.42
N VAL A 243 1.59 3.22 23.73
CA VAL A 243 1.81 4.28 22.79
C VAL A 243 3.27 4.66 22.81
N LEU A 244 3.80 4.75 21.61
CA LEU A 244 5.20 5.05 21.45
C LEU A 244 5.41 6.58 21.56
N ASN A 245 6.29 6.98 22.45
CA ASN A 245 6.82 8.34 22.52
C ASN A 245 8.23 8.40 21.94
N THR A 246 8.49 7.59 20.93
CA THR A 246 9.82 7.40 20.33
C THR A 246 9.87 7.89 18.91
N VAL A 247 11.07 8.22 18.46
CA VAL A 247 11.43 8.37 17.07
C VAL A 247 12.21 7.11 16.65
N SER A 248 11.70 6.38 15.68
CA SER A 248 12.44 5.28 15.03
C SER A 248 13.09 5.80 13.76
N ARG A 249 14.36 5.48 13.57
CA ARG A 249 15.17 5.94 12.45
C ARG A 249 15.68 4.75 11.66
N PHE A 250 15.45 4.74 10.38
CA PHE A 250 15.88 3.71 9.47
C PHE A 250 16.92 4.23 8.47
N TYR A 251 18.00 3.51 8.31
CA TYR A 251 19.09 3.76 7.39
C TYR A 251 19.06 2.74 6.24
N PRO A 252 18.36 3.02 5.14
CA PRO A 252 18.22 2.05 4.03
C PRO A 252 19.55 1.69 3.36
N GLY A 253 20.51 2.61 3.35
CA GLY A 253 21.81 2.46 2.66
C GLY A 253 22.86 1.70 3.45
N ILE A 254 22.60 1.28 4.70
CA ILE A 254 23.60 0.60 5.52
C ILE A 254 23.37 -0.91 5.50
N GLY A 255 24.30 -1.65 4.91
CA GLY A 255 24.22 -3.11 4.76
C GLY A 255 23.15 -3.55 3.73
N PRO A 256 22.92 -4.87 3.63
CA PRO A 256 22.03 -5.41 2.60
C PRO A 256 20.54 -5.19 2.90
N THR A 257 20.15 -4.99 4.16
CA THR A 257 18.75 -4.89 4.59
C THR A 257 18.42 -3.57 5.29
N GLY A 258 19.38 -2.65 5.39
CA GLY A 258 19.23 -1.44 6.21
C GLY A 258 19.38 -1.73 7.70
N ILE A 259 19.45 -0.67 8.50
CA ILE A 259 19.59 -0.76 9.96
C ILE A 259 18.58 0.19 10.62
N TRP A 260 17.92 -0.32 11.66
CA TRP A 260 17.04 0.46 12.53
C TRP A 260 17.79 0.99 13.76
N GLN A 261 17.49 2.20 14.13
CA GLN A 261 17.88 2.79 15.40
C GLN A 261 16.66 3.45 16.05
N SER A 262 16.43 3.16 17.31
CA SER A 262 15.38 3.80 18.10
C SER A 262 16.00 4.86 19.00
N TYR A 263 15.43 6.05 18.96
CA TYR A 263 15.76 7.11 19.88
C TYR A 263 14.64 7.24 20.91
N THR A 264 14.99 7.37 22.18
CA THR A 264 14.01 7.57 23.22
C THR A 264 13.70 9.04 23.44
N SER A 265 12.48 9.23 23.81
CA SER A 265 11.81 10.34 24.47
C SER A 265 11.56 11.60 23.65
N LEU A 266 10.49 11.50 22.91
CA LEU A 266 9.55 12.61 22.81
C LEU A 266 8.93 12.84 24.20
N THR A 267 8.68 14.08 24.61
CA THR A 267 7.92 14.34 25.84
C THR A 267 6.52 13.73 25.74
N ALA A 268 5.85 13.47 26.87
CA ALA A 268 4.55 12.77 26.88
C ALA A 268 3.46 13.41 26.01
N ILE A 269 3.52 14.71 25.75
CA ILE A 269 2.59 15.43 24.87
C ILE A 269 2.65 14.99 23.41
N PHE A 270 3.69 14.28 23.00
CA PHE A 270 3.84 13.75 21.65
C PHE A 270 3.36 12.29 21.50
N SER A 271 2.92 11.65 22.59
CA SER A 271 2.39 10.29 22.57
C SER A 271 0.98 10.26 21.98
N ARG A 272 0.90 10.45 20.65
CA ARG A 272 -0.35 10.48 19.88
C ARG A 272 -0.28 9.50 18.73
N VAL A 273 -1.44 9.07 18.28
CA VAL A 273 -1.59 8.24 17.07
C VAL A 273 -2.49 8.93 16.05
N ASP A 274 -2.45 8.47 14.82
CA ASP A 274 -3.27 8.99 13.72
C ASP A 274 -3.08 10.49 13.48
N MET A 275 -1.87 10.96 13.75
CA MET A 275 -1.46 12.32 13.43
C MET A 275 -1.31 12.51 11.92
N SER A 276 -1.48 13.73 11.48
CA SER A 276 -1.10 14.20 10.14
C SER A 276 0.31 14.75 10.17
N GLY A 277 1.13 14.43 9.16
CA GLY A 277 2.49 14.95 9.14
C GLY A 277 3.23 14.65 7.85
N CYS A 278 4.37 15.29 7.67
CA CYS A 278 5.26 15.15 6.51
C CYS A 278 6.64 15.76 6.79
N GLY A 279 7.63 15.38 5.96
CA GLY A 279 8.96 16.00 5.96
C GLY A 279 8.98 17.31 5.17
N LEU A 280 9.55 18.35 5.75
CA LEU A 280 9.69 19.65 5.12
C LEU A 280 10.92 20.38 5.62
N ASN A 281 11.76 20.87 4.71
CA ASN A 281 12.95 21.69 5.02
C ASN A 281 13.88 21.08 6.09
N GLY A 282 14.09 19.75 6.04
CA GLY A 282 14.95 19.05 6.99
C GLY A 282 14.30 18.78 8.35
N SER A 283 13.05 19.18 8.55
CA SER A 283 12.23 18.89 9.73
C SER A 283 11.06 18.00 9.39
N ILE A 284 10.43 17.42 10.40
CA ILE A 284 9.21 16.63 10.26
C ILE A 284 8.12 17.35 11.04
N LEU A 285 7.16 17.92 10.30
CA LEU A 285 5.99 18.57 10.89
C LEU A 285 4.90 17.53 11.15
N PHE A 286 4.21 17.64 12.27
CA PHE A 286 3.06 16.81 12.60
C PHE A 286 2.05 17.55 13.48
N THR A 287 0.78 17.22 13.27
CA THR A 287 -0.33 17.91 13.93
C THR A 287 -1.51 16.99 14.17
N GLY A 288 -2.40 17.37 15.07
CA GLY A 288 -3.61 16.63 15.36
C GLY A 288 -3.33 15.28 16.01
N GLY A 289 -4.08 14.27 15.58
CA GLY A 289 -4.02 12.94 16.17
C GLY A 289 -4.94 12.82 17.38
N ARG A 290 -4.82 11.72 18.10
CA ARG A 290 -5.58 11.45 19.32
C ARG A 290 -4.68 10.93 20.43
N PHE A 291 -5.01 11.30 21.64
CA PHE A 291 -4.39 10.72 22.82
C PHE A 291 -4.85 9.26 22.99
N THR A 292 -4.14 8.55 23.77
CA THR A 292 -4.19 7.11 23.89
C THR A 292 -4.99 6.66 25.11
N ASN A 293 -5.07 7.49 26.14
CA ASN A 293 -5.80 7.20 27.35
C ASN A 293 -7.33 7.35 27.19
N ASP A 294 -7.78 8.30 26.35
CA ASP A 294 -9.20 8.63 26.20
C ASP A 294 -9.66 8.75 24.74
N GLY A 295 -8.72 8.62 23.78
CA GLY A 295 -9.02 8.74 22.36
C GLY A 295 -9.38 10.14 21.90
N SER A 296 -9.18 11.17 22.70
CA SER A 296 -9.57 12.55 22.39
C SER A 296 -8.74 13.13 21.26
N ALA A 297 -9.43 13.74 20.29
CA ALA A 297 -8.79 14.41 19.16
C ALA A 297 -8.01 15.66 19.61
N GLN A 298 -6.89 15.91 18.94
CA GLN A 298 -5.97 16.99 19.26
C GLN A 298 -5.86 18.01 18.13
N SER A 299 -5.49 19.25 18.46
CA SER A 299 -5.23 20.33 17.50
C SER A 299 -3.78 20.80 17.50
N THR A 300 -2.97 20.37 18.45
CA THR A 300 -1.58 20.82 18.61
C THR A 300 -0.72 20.38 17.44
N SER A 301 0.24 21.22 17.08
CA SER A 301 1.27 20.93 16.08
C SER A 301 2.65 20.97 16.73
N ASP A 302 3.54 20.16 16.16
CA ASP A 302 4.91 20.00 16.64
C ASP A 302 5.83 19.72 15.44
N ALA A 303 7.11 19.95 15.64
CA ALA A 303 8.15 19.60 14.69
C ALA A 303 9.22 18.73 15.35
N TYR A 304 9.72 17.75 14.63
CA TYR A 304 10.94 17.03 14.98
C TYR A 304 12.06 17.46 14.03
N VAL A 305 13.21 17.83 14.60
CA VAL A 305 14.39 18.27 13.85
C VAL A 305 15.48 17.18 13.93
N PRO A 306 15.63 16.34 12.89
CA PRO A 306 16.57 15.21 12.91
C PRO A 306 18.01 15.59 13.20
N SER A 307 18.49 16.73 12.67
CA SER A 307 19.89 17.15 12.78
C SER A 307 20.36 17.41 14.23
N ILE A 308 19.43 17.75 15.12
CA ILE A 308 19.70 18.00 16.54
C ILE A 308 18.98 17.01 17.45
N ASN A 309 18.30 16.02 16.88
CA ASN A 309 17.50 15.01 17.60
C ASN A 309 16.59 15.62 18.66
N SER A 310 15.83 16.65 18.29
CA SER A 310 14.99 17.41 19.20
C SER A 310 13.63 17.68 18.62
N THR A 311 12.63 17.82 19.50
CA THR A 311 11.30 18.30 19.14
C THR A 311 11.16 19.78 19.52
N SER A 312 10.39 20.50 18.71
CA SER A 312 9.97 21.88 18.98
C SER A 312 8.44 21.93 18.91
N SER A 313 7.83 22.41 19.99
CA SER A 313 6.41 22.82 20.01
C SER A 313 6.27 24.34 20.05
N ALA A 314 7.38 25.04 20.24
CA ALA A 314 7.39 26.48 20.35
C ALA A 314 7.23 27.15 18.98
N GLY A 315 6.08 27.77 18.78
CA GLY A 315 5.78 28.53 17.55
C GLY A 315 5.12 27.74 16.43
N GLU A 316 4.88 26.44 16.60
CA GLU A 316 4.12 25.66 15.64
C GLU A 316 2.62 25.93 15.82
N PRO A 317 1.93 26.43 14.78
CA PRO A 317 0.53 26.81 14.88
C PRO A 317 -0.38 25.59 15.00
N ALA A 318 -1.35 25.62 15.93
CA ALA A 318 -2.38 24.60 16.03
C ALA A 318 -3.35 24.64 14.83
N ILE A 319 -3.86 23.46 14.43
CA ILE A 319 -4.96 23.41 13.46
C ILE A 319 -6.25 23.94 14.07
N ASN A 320 -7.10 24.52 13.22
CA ASN A 320 -8.31 25.21 13.67
C ASN A 320 -9.39 24.30 14.28
N LEU A 321 -9.30 23.00 14.09
CA LEU A 321 -10.22 22.01 14.63
C LEU A 321 -9.45 20.76 15.05
N ALA A 322 -9.58 20.38 16.32
CA ALA A 322 -8.99 19.14 16.84
C ALA A 322 -9.54 17.94 16.11
N ARG A 323 -8.66 17.11 15.52
CA ARG A 323 -9.04 15.90 14.76
C ARG A 323 -7.89 14.94 14.58
N HIS A 324 -8.23 13.68 14.35
CA HIS A 324 -7.30 12.60 14.05
C HIS A 324 -7.66 11.92 12.73
N GLY A 325 -6.73 11.13 12.18
CA GLY A 325 -6.96 10.42 10.92
C GLY A 325 -7.30 11.33 9.75
N ALA A 326 -6.85 12.58 9.78
CA ALA A 326 -6.89 13.45 8.61
C ALA A 326 -5.80 13.03 7.61
N GLY A 327 -6.10 13.16 6.33
CA GLY A 327 -5.07 13.06 5.29
C GLY A 327 -4.18 14.29 5.30
N SER A 328 -2.90 14.12 4.94
CA SER A 328 -1.96 15.25 4.89
C SER A 328 -0.99 15.13 3.74
N ALA A 329 -0.54 16.28 3.25
CA ALA A 329 0.56 16.39 2.31
C ALA A 329 1.35 17.68 2.56
N CYS A 330 2.68 17.59 2.46
CA CYS A 330 3.52 18.75 2.21
C CYS A 330 3.59 18.98 0.70
N VAL A 331 3.10 20.12 0.28
CA VAL A 331 3.17 20.58 -1.09
C VAL A 331 4.44 21.41 -1.20
N LYS A 332 5.48 20.83 -1.77
CA LYS A 332 6.78 21.48 -1.97
C LYS A 332 7.30 21.15 -3.35
N PRO A 333 7.16 22.08 -4.32
CA PRO A 333 7.75 21.89 -5.63
C PRO A 333 9.28 21.74 -5.55
N LEU A 334 9.82 20.79 -6.31
CA LEU A 334 11.26 20.61 -6.48
C LEU A 334 11.76 21.46 -7.64
N ASN A 335 13.06 21.72 -7.69
CA ASN A 335 13.67 22.47 -8.80
C ASN A 335 13.46 21.78 -10.16
N SER A 336 13.23 20.47 -10.18
CA SER A 336 12.92 19.68 -11.37
C SER A 336 11.45 19.72 -11.77
N ASP A 337 10.57 20.28 -10.94
CA ASP A 337 9.15 20.39 -11.26
C ASP A 337 8.85 21.55 -12.21
N PRO A 338 7.73 21.52 -12.94
CA PRO A 338 7.39 22.58 -13.93
C PRO A 338 7.22 23.97 -13.32
N TYR A 339 6.91 24.05 -12.03
CA TYR A 339 6.66 25.30 -11.31
C TYR A 339 7.39 25.34 -9.96
N PRO A 340 8.74 25.38 -9.95
CA PRO A 340 9.53 25.23 -8.73
C PRO A 340 9.40 26.40 -7.74
N THR A 341 8.85 27.54 -8.18
CA THR A 341 8.65 28.75 -7.36
C THR A 341 7.24 28.87 -6.77
N ASP A 342 6.39 27.86 -6.94
CA ASP A 342 5.08 27.87 -6.29
C ASP A 342 5.22 27.81 -4.77
N SER A 343 4.25 28.40 -4.07
CA SER A 343 4.21 28.43 -2.61
C SER A 343 4.22 27.03 -2.00
N GLU A 344 4.91 26.88 -0.90
CA GLU A 344 4.95 25.64 -0.12
C GLU A 344 3.82 25.62 0.90
N TRP A 345 3.12 24.49 1.00
CA TRP A 345 1.96 24.29 1.87
C TRP A 345 2.05 23.00 2.65
N PHE A 346 1.58 23.03 3.89
CA PHE A 346 1.20 21.83 4.63
C PHE A 346 -0.33 21.78 4.70
N ALA A 347 -0.91 20.77 4.07
CA ALA A 347 -2.36 20.59 3.94
C ALA A 347 -2.84 19.49 4.88
N ILE A 348 -3.96 19.74 5.59
CA ILE A 348 -4.64 18.80 6.48
C ILE A 348 -6.10 18.69 6.08
N ILE A 349 -6.52 17.51 5.65
CA ILE A 349 -7.79 17.30 4.97
C ILE A 349 -8.63 16.23 5.68
N GLY A 350 -9.89 16.56 5.99
CA GLY A 350 -10.84 15.62 6.59
C GLY A 350 -10.46 15.22 8.01
N GLY A 351 -10.61 13.95 8.36
CA GLY A 351 -10.35 13.39 9.67
C GLY A 351 -11.61 13.15 10.49
N SER A 352 -11.45 12.86 11.77
CA SER A 352 -12.53 12.67 12.74
C SER A 352 -12.34 13.53 13.98
N THR A 353 -13.42 14.08 14.48
CA THR A 353 -13.50 14.78 15.78
C THR A 353 -13.99 13.86 16.91
N GLY A 354 -14.39 12.65 16.60
CA GLY A 354 -14.84 11.66 17.58
C GLY A 354 -13.73 11.17 18.49
N THR A 355 -14.11 10.46 19.54
CA THR A 355 -13.19 9.79 20.46
C THR A 355 -13.18 8.30 20.20
N SER A 356 -11.99 7.68 20.16
CA SER A 356 -11.86 6.23 20.10
C SER A 356 -10.48 5.80 20.53
N THR A 357 -10.40 4.74 21.32
CA THR A 357 -9.16 4.09 21.73
C THR A 357 -8.84 2.84 20.91
N LEU A 358 -9.71 2.45 19.97
CA LEU A 358 -9.54 1.27 19.13
C LEU A 358 -8.90 1.62 17.77
N GLN A 359 -8.21 0.63 17.19
CA GLN A 359 -7.65 0.65 15.85
C GLN A 359 -7.87 -0.72 15.16
N PRO A 360 -8.62 -0.82 14.06
CA PRO A 360 -9.38 0.27 13.43
C PRO A 360 -10.37 0.94 14.38
N VAL A 361 -10.66 2.19 14.13
CA VAL A 361 -11.48 3.03 15.03
C VAL A 361 -12.86 2.45 15.24
N GLY A 362 -13.33 2.39 16.50
CA GLY A 362 -14.64 1.84 16.87
C GLY A 362 -15.82 2.79 16.64
N SER A 363 -15.56 4.10 16.61
CA SER A 363 -16.57 5.14 16.29
C SER A 363 -15.90 6.33 15.64
N ILE A 364 -16.57 6.99 14.72
CA ILE A 364 -16.05 8.17 14.02
C ILE A 364 -17.11 9.26 13.90
N THR A 365 -16.65 10.52 13.94
CA THR A 365 -17.42 11.68 13.50
C THR A 365 -16.62 12.33 12.39
N THR A 366 -16.93 11.98 11.15
CA THR A 366 -16.17 12.41 9.98
C THR A 366 -16.26 13.91 9.76
N SER A 367 -15.19 14.50 9.28
CA SER A 367 -15.06 15.92 8.97
C SER A 367 -14.78 16.15 7.49
N ASN A 368 -15.30 17.23 6.94
CA ASN A 368 -14.95 17.76 5.62
C ASN A 368 -14.07 19.00 5.69
N ARG A 369 -13.56 19.31 6.87
CA ARG A 369 -12.68 20.45 7.13
C ARG A 369 -11.36 20.30 6.38
N THR A 370 -10.86 21.43 5.88
CA THR A 370 -9.52 21.56 5.34
C THR A 370 -8.81 22.71 6.01
N ASP A 371 -7.55 22.51 6.36
CA ASP A 371 -6.67 23.54 6.90
C ASP A 371 -5.36 23.53 6.10
N PHE A 372 -4.87 24.72 5.79
CA PHE A 372 -3.63 24.93 5.05
C PHE A 372 -2.69 25.82 5.84
N PHE A 373 -1.47 25.39 5.97
CA PHE A 373 -0.39 26.19 6.52
C PHE A 373 0.58 26.55 5.39
N GLN A 374 0.62 27.82 5.00
CA GLN A 374 1.66 28.30 4.10
C GLN A 374 2.95 28.46 4.91
N ILE A 375 4.03 27.90 4.39
CA ILE A 375 5.31 27.96 5.08
C ILE A 375 5.75 29.41 5.25
N GLY A 376 6.01 29.78 6.52
CA GLY A 376 6.35 31.16 6.88
C GLY A 376 5.16 32.06 7.27
N SER A 377 3.92 31.57 7.21
CA SER A 377 2.75 32.39 7.52
C SER A 377 2.44 32.51 9.03
N GLY A 378 2.97 31.61 9.86
CA GLY A 378 2.76 31.61 11.32
C GLY A 378 1.41 31.05 11.79
N ALA A 379 0.46 30.72 10.90
CA ALA A 379 -0.84 30.16 11.28
C ALA A 379 -1.44 29.27 10.21
N PHE A 380 -2.23 28.28 10.63
CA PHE A 380 -3.14 27.55 9.72
C PHE A 380 -4.31 28.45 9.31
N THR A 381 -4.60 28.44 8.03
CA THR A 381 -5.77 29.09 7.46
C THR A 381 -6.81 28.03 7.10
N ILE A 382 -8.08 28.31 7.42
CA ILE A 382 -9.22 27.49 7.03
C ILE A 382 -9.36 27.57 5.52
N GLY A 383 -9.30 26.41 4.88
CA GLY A 383 -9.52 26.26 3.44
C GLY A 383 -10.99 26.04 3.08
N PRO A 384 -11.29 25.95 1.78
CA PRO A 384 -12.63 25.60 1.29
C PRO A 384 -13.02 24.20 1.75
N ILE A 385 -14.29 24.05 2.12
CA ILE A 385 -14.86 22.80 2.63
C ILE A 385 -14.83 21.72 1.53
N LEU A 386 -14.33 20.54 1.86
CA LEU A 386 -14.39 19.37 0.96
C LEU A 386 -15.86 18.97 0.74
N PRO A 387 -16.29 18.63 -0.48
CA PRO A 387 -17.69 18.31 -0.79
C PRO A 387 -18.27 17.14 0.01
N ALA A 388 -17.43 16.23 0.52
CA ALA A 388 -17.85 15.13 1.38
C ALA A 388 -16.92 15.02 2.61
N SER A 389 -17.48 14.59 3.74
CA SER A 389 -16.68 14.25 4.92
C SER A 389 -15.91 12.97 4.68
N VAL A 390 -14.63 12.95 5.06
CA VAL A 390 -13.76 11.79 4.86
C VAL A 390 -12.84 11.57 6.06
N TYR A 391 -12.57 10.31 6.37
CA TYR A 391 -11.68 9.86 7.43
C TYR A 391 -10.60 8.95 6.86
N PHE A 392 -9.35 9.16 7.22
CA PHE A 392 -8.18 8.49 6.64
C PHE A 392 -8.12 8.50 5.11
N PRO A 393 -8.33 9.62 4.42
CA PRO A 393 -8.10 9.71 2.99
C PRO A 393 -6.60 9.68 2.69
N GLY A 394 -6.25 9.26 1.47
CA GLY A 394 -4.94 9.53 0.90
C GLY A 394 -4.88 10.94 0.33
N VAL A 395 -3.79 11.65 0.56
CA VAL A 395 -3.62 13.04 0.06
C VAL A 395 -2.24 13.18 -0.56
N GLN A 396 -2.16 13.71 -1.78
CA GLN A 396 -0.89 14.00 -2.45
C GLN A 396 -1.05 15.04 -3.55
N ALA A 397 -0.01 15.84 -3.76
CA ALA A 397 0.06 16.83 -4.83
C ALA A 397 0.61 16.24 -6.14
N SER A 398 0.11 16.78 -7.26
CA SER A 398 0.74 16.67 -8.57
C SER A 398 1.17 18.05 -9.01
N TYR A 399 2.45 18.23 -9.26
CA TYR A 399 3.00 19.53 -9.66
C TYR A 399 2.81 19.78 -11.16
N GLU A 400 2.69 18.75 -11.96
CA GLU A 400 2.40 18.83 -13.39
C GLU A 400 1.00 19.44 -13.64
N THR A 401 0.04 19.08 -12.82
CA THR A 401 -1.33 19.60 -12.91
C THR A 401 -1.61 20.75 -11.95
N ARG A 402 -0.65 21.07 -11.07
CA ARG A 402 -0.78 22.07 -9.99
C ARG A 402 -2.01 21.83 -9.12
N LYS A 403 -2.31 20.54 -8.83
CA LYS A 403 -3.45 20.12 -8.02
C LYS A 403 -3.00 19.32 -6.80
N LEU A 404 -3.71 19.51 -5.69
CA LEU A 404 -3.72 18.61 -4.55
C LEU A 404 -4.90 17.68 -4.71
N PHE A 405 -4.66 16.38 -4.63
CA PHE A 405 -5.67 15.35 -4.74
C PHE A 405 -5.98 14.72 -3.39
N VAL A 406 -7.25 14.37 -3.19
CA VAL A 406 -7.77 13.61 -2.05
C VAL A 406 -8.41 12.34 -2.59
N PHE A 407 -7.92 11.20 -2.17
CA PHE A 407 -8.32 9.89 -2.65
C PHE A 407 -9.06 9.12 -1.55
N GLY A 408 -10.26 8.65 -1.83
CA GLY A 408 -11.00 7.74 -0.97
C GLY A 408 -11.17 8.24 0.47
N GLY A 409 -10.84 7.38 1.42
CA GLY A 409 -11.15 7.56 2.83
C GLY A 409 -12.46 6.89 3.22
N ALA A 410 -12.83 6.93 4.49
CA ALA A 410 -14.12 6.43 4.97
C ALA A 410 -15.12 7.58 5.15
N SER A 411 -16.33 7.45 4.61
CA SER A 411 -17.44 8.40 4.79
C SER A 411 -18.20 8.17 6.11
N ALA A 412 -18.14 6.93 6.61
CA ALA A 412 -18.63 6.49 7.90
C ALA A 412 -17.80 5.32 8.39
N LEU A 413 -18.08 4.81 9.58
CA LEU A 413 -17.36 3.68 10.15
C LEU A 413 -17.36 2.47 9.18
N ASN A 414 -16.17 2.04 8.78
CA ASN A 414 -15.94 0.92 7.86
C ASN A 414 -16.63 1.05 6.48
N ILE A 415 -16.96 2.26 6.07
CA ILE A 415 -17.54 2.52 4.74
C ILE A 415 -16.53 3.30 3.89
N PRO A 416 -15.63 2.59 3.17
CA PRO A 416 -14.66 3.24 2.31
C PRO A 416 -15.31 3.85 1.08
N THR A 417 -14.71 4.91 0.54
CA THR A 417 -15.12 5.57 -0.71
C THR A 417 -14.07 5.42 -1.79
N ASP A 418 -14.48 5.57 -3.03
CA ASP A 418 -13.63 5.57 -4.22
C ASP A 418 -13.50 6.95 -4.87
N SER A 419 -14.09 7.96 -4.25
CA SER A 419 -14.13 9.33 -4.77
C SER A 419 -12.74 9.96 -4.78
N VAL A 420 -12.48 10.80 -5.78
CA VAL A 420 -11.27 11.60 -5.90
C VAL A 420 -11.66 13.05 -6.01
N TYR A 421 -11.12 13.88 -5.12
CA TYR A 421 -11.31 15.34 -5.16
C TYR A 421 -9.99 16.02 -5.47
N ALA A 422 -10.06 17.18 -6.13
CA ALA A 422 -8.88 17.97 -6.42
C ALA A 422 -9.10 19.47 -6.18
N ILE A 423 -8.01 20.17 -5.81
CA ILE A 423 -7.98 21.63 -5.65
C ILE A 423 -6.65 22.17 -6.19
N GLY A 424 -6.66 23.41 -6.70
CA GLY A 424 -5.44 24.09 -7.16
C GLY A 424 -4.48 24.40 -6.00
N ILE A 425 -3.19 24.11 -6.15
CA ILE A 425 -2.16 24.31 -5.10
C ILE A 425 -1.51 25.70 -5.11
N GLN A 426 -1.73 26.50 -6.14
CA GLN A 426 -1.16 27.86 -6.22
C GLN A 426 -1.70 28.76 -5.10
N ASN A 427 -3.02 28.70 -4.90
CA ASN A 427 -3.71 29.36 -3.80
C ASN A 427 -4.90 28.49 -3.37
N PRO A 428 -4.65 27.47 -2.55
CA PRO A 428 -5.69 26.51 -2.16
C PRO A 428 -6.81 27.16 -1.33
N ILE A 429 -6.53 28.29 -0.67
CA ILE A 429 -7.50 29.00 0.16
C ILE A 429 -8.57 29.71 -0.70
N ALA A 430 -8.16 30.25 -1.84
CA ALA A 430 -9.07 30.95 -2.78
C ALA A 430 -9.62 30.03 -3.89
N SER A 431 -9.22 28.76 -3.92
CA SER A 431 -9.69 27.76 -4.89
C SER A 431 -10.91 27.02 -4.37
N THR A 432 -11.51 26.17 -5.23
CA THR A 432 -12.64 25.30 -4.87
C THR A 432 -12.32 23.85 -5.17
N TRP A 433 -12.85 22.95 -4.36
CA TRP A 433 -12.73 21.52 -4.60
C TRP A 433 -13.59 21.09 -5.79
N SER A 434 -13.04 20.29 -6.66
CA SER A 434 -13.74 19.59 -7.74
C SER A 434 -13.75 18.10 -7.47
N LEU A 435 -14.87 17.44 -7.82
CA LEU A 435 -14.93 15.99 -7.91
C LEU A 435 -14.35 15.58 -9.25
N GLU A 436 -13.34 14.73 -9.26
CA GLU A 436 -12.77 14.19 -10.49
C GLU A 436 -13.72 13.15 -11.11
N SER A 437 -13.75 13.11 -12.44
CA SER A 437 -14.63 12.19 -13.17
C SER A 437 -14.21 10.72 -13.04
N GLN A 438 -12.94 10.48 -12.83
CA GLN A 438 -12.36 9.15 -12.66
C GLN A 438 -12.26 8.80 -11.19
N LYS A 439 -12.94 7.73 -10.80
CA LYS A 439 -12.91 7.17 -9.46
C LYS A 439 -11.72 6.24 -9.28
N MET A 440 -11.33 6.01 -8.03
CA MET A 440 -10.36 4.97 -7.71
C MET A 440 -10.87 3.59 -8.16
N PRO A 441 -9.99 2.71 -8.63
CA PRO A 441 -10.36 1.33 -8.98
C PRO A 441 -10.93 0.54 -7.80
N ARG A 442 -10.59 0.95 -6.58
CA ARG A 442 -11.03 0.31 -5.31
C ARG A 442 -11.33 1.36 -4.26
N ALA A 443 -12.50 1.26 -3.64
CA ALA A 443 -12.81 2.02 -2.43
C ALA A 443 -11.89 1.55 -1.29
N ARG A 444 -11.21 2.49 -0.63
CA ARG A 444 -10.32 2.19 0.51
C ARG A 444 -10.13 3.40 1.43
N TYR A 445 -9.77 3.14 2.68
CA TYR A 445 -9.34 4.14 3.65
C TYR A 445 -8.07 3.69 4.37
N SER A 446 -7.41 4.58 5.11
CA SER A 446 -6.14 4.30 5.80
C SER A 446 -4.99 3.88 4.83
N HIS A 447 -5.11 4.26 3.58
CA HIS A 447 -4.06 4.13 2.57
C HIS A 447 -3.22 5.40 2.52
N LYS A 448 -2.05 5.30 1.90
CA LYS A 448 -1.25 6.47 1.56
C LYS A 448 -1.18 6.65 0.05
N VAL A 449 -1.05 7.89 -0.35
CA VAL A 449 -0.77 8.25 -1.75
C VAL A 449 0.64 8.81 -1.80
N ILE A 450 1.45 8.21 -2.64
CA ILE A 450 2.87 8.51 -2.73
C ILE A 450 3.20 9.05 -4.12
N ARG A 451 3.90 10.15 -4.18
CA ARG A 451 4.63 10.61 -5.36
C ARG A 451 6.10 10.17 -5.20
N ILE A 452 6.68 9.68 -6.27
CA ILE A 452 8.09 9.34 -6.31
C ILE A 452 8.85 10.58 -6.77
N ASP A 453 9.65 11.15 -5.88
CA ASP A 453 10.50 12.29 -6.19
C ASP A 453 11.82 11.81 -6.78
N ARG A 454 12.29 12.50 -7.83
CA ARG A 454 13.61 12.31 -8.43
C ARG A 454 14.69 13.11 -7.71
#